data_3addc5db14f16f1ec0429f2e905e30d0
#
_entry.id   3addc5db14f16f1ec0429f2e905e30d0
#
_cell.length_a   1.000
_cell.length_b   1.000
_cell.length_c   1.000
_cell.angle_alpha   90.00
_cell.angle_beta   90.00
_cell.angle_gamma   90.00
#
_symmetry.space_group_name_H-M   'P 1'
#
loop_
_entity.id
_entity.type
_entity.pdbx_description
1 polymer ?
#
loop_
_entity_poly.entity_id
_entity_poly.type
_entity_poly.pdbx_seq_one_letter_code
_entity_poly.pdbx_strand_id
1 'polypeptide(L)'
;MLPFTSSFLAQASTTAQTAVPAQTPLLNGRALVLVAVVLVALTCLVAIGQYIKRQPEANVDQAIIRNFNKRVTSWLIIFVLLVVSVLLNNVVIPVVLFGLVSFWALREFITMTPTRSGDHRTLFWVILGFTPLQYVLVGLNYYELFTVVIPVYASLFIPARIAFTSDHKRFLERAAKIQFGLLICVYALSHTPALLSLIHI
;
A
#
# COMPACT_ATOMS: atom_id res chain seq x y z
N MET A 1 23.65 25.28 -51.43
CA MET A 1 23.51 24.14 -50.49
C MET A 1 23.95 24.64 -49.12
N LEU A 2 22.97 24.79 -48.24
CA LEU A 2 23.11 25.50 -46.95
C LEU A 2 23.56 24.56 -45.82
N PRO A 3 24.51 24.93 -44.95
CA PRO A 3 25.02 24.07 -43.87
C PRO A 3 24.16 24.19 -42.59
N PHE A 4 22.83 24.06 -42.71
CA PHE A 4 21.93 24.29 -41.59
C PHE A 4 21.54 23.02 -40.79
N THR A 5 21.87 21.85 -41.32
CA THR A 5 21.44 20.57 -40.74
C THR A 5 22.43 19.98 -39.74
N SER A 6 23.70 20.35 -39.81
CA SER A 6 24.74 19.78 -38.93
C SER A 6 24.80 20.40 -37.52
N SER A 7 24.46 21.69 -37.42
CA SER A 7 24.43 22.38 -36.10
C SER A 7 23.21 22.00 -35.26
N PHE A 8 22.08 21.65 -35.87
CA PHE A 8 20.88 21.24 -35.16
C PHE A 8 21.01 19.84 -34.55
N LEU A 9 21.68 18.92 -35.25
CA LEU A 9 21.97 17.57 -34.75
C LEU A 9 23.04 17.57 -33.65
N ALA A 10 24.02 18.48 -33.73
CA ALA A 10 25.03 18.64 -32.68
C ALA A 10 24.44 19.24 -31.39
N GLN A 11 23.48 20.15 -31.49
CA GLN A 11 22.76 20.68 -30.31
C GLN A 11 21.81 19.65 -29.70
N ALA A 12 21.14 18.82 -30.47
CA ALA A 12 20.28 17.76 -29.99
C ALA A 12 21.06 16.67 -29.23
N SER A 13 22.30 16.38 -29.65
CA SER A 13 23.16 15.41 -28.95
C SER A 13 23.78 15.96 -27.65
N THR A 14 23.98 17.29 -27.57
CA THR A 14 24.49 17.93 -26.33
C THR A 14 23.43 18.11 -25.27
N THR A 15 22.17 18.27 -25.67
CA THR A 15 21.04 18.37 -24.71
C THR A 15 20.59 16.99 -24.17
N ALA A 16 20.89 15.91 -24.87
CA ALA A 16 20.60 14.54 -24.41
C ALA A 16 21.60 14.02 -23.37
N GLN A 17 22.69 14.73 -23.13
CA GLN A 17 23.72 14.38 -22.14
C GLN A 17 23.62 15.14 -20.84
N THR A 18 22.54 15.92 -20.65
CA THR A 18 22.25 16.56 -19.37
C THR A 18 21.71 15.56 -18.37
N ALA A 19 22.64 15.14 -17.52
CA ALA A 19 22.38 14.68 -16.14
C ALA A 19 21.43 13.48 -16.03
N VAL A 20 21.98 12.29 -16.14
CA VAL A 20 21.56 11.21 -15.25
C VAL A 20 21.69 11.81 -13.83
N PRO A 21 20.59 12.07 -13.12
CA PRO A 21 20.69 12.55 -11.75
C PRO A 21 21.49 11.48 -11.00
N ALA A 22 22.61 11.88 -10.42
CA ALA A 22 23.36 11.03 -9.52
C ALA A 22 22.36 10.39 -8.57
N GLN A 23 22.30 9.06 -8.56
CA GLN A 23 21.43 8.31 -7.68
C GLN A 23 21.72 8.78 -6.26
N THR A 24 20.91 9.70 -5.76
CA THR A 24 21.01 10.10 -4.36
C THR A 24 20.71 8.85 -3.56
N PRO A 25 21.62 8.40 -2.68
CA PRO A 25 21.35 7.21 -1.90
C PRO A 25 20.00 7.45 -1.19
N LEU A 26 19.09 6.46 -1.30
CA LEU A 26 17.73 6.50 -0.74
C LEU A 26 17.70 6.93 0.73
N LEU A 27 18.83 6.80 1.42
CA LEU A 27 19.11 7.27 2.76
C LEU A 27 19.88 8.60 2.72
N ASN A 28 19.25 9.65 2.20
CA ASN A 28 19.69 11.00 2.52
C ASN A 28 19.69 11.14 4.04
N GLY A 29 20.72 11.76 4.62
CA GLY A 29 20.81 11.94 6.06
C GLY A 29 19.52 12.49 6.70
N ARG A 30 18.75 13.31 5.96
CA ARG A 30 17.42 13.80 6.36
C ARG A 30 16.38 12.70 6.48
N ALA A 31 16.35 11.75 5.55
CA ALA A 31 15.43 10.60 5.60
C ALA A 31 15.78 9.66 6.76
N LEU A 32 17.07 9.43 7.01
CA LEU A 32 17.55 8.64 8.13
C LEU A 32 17.18 9.28 9.48
N VAL A 33 17.32 10.60 9.60
CA VAL A 33 16.89 11.34 10.78
C VAL A 33 15.39 11.25 11.00
N LEU A 34 14.58 11.40 9.96
CA LEU A 34 13.12 11.25 10.07
C LEU A 34 12.71 9.84 10.53
N VAL A 35 13.30 8.80 9.95
CA VAL A 35 13.05 7.40 10.36
C VAL A 35 13.45 7.20 11.82
N ALA A 36 14.62 7.70 12.23
CA ALA A 36 15.08 7.61 13.61
C ALA A 36 14.14 8.34 14.59
N VAL A 37 13.69 9.55 14.25
CA VAL A 37 12.74 10.32 15.07
C VAL A 37 11.43 9.57 15.25
N VAL A 38 10.87 9.01 14.19
CA VAL A 38 9.62 8.23 14.27
C VAL A 38 9.81 6.96 15.11
N LEU A 39 10.92 6.24 14.94
CA LEU A 39 11.23 5.06 15.77
C LEU A 39 11.37 5.42 17.25
N VAL A 40 12.08 6.52 17.56
CA VAL A 40 12.24 6.99 18.94
C VAL A 40 10.89 7.39 19.51
N ALA A 41 10.06 8.13 18.78
CA ALA A 41 8.72 8.51 19.22
C ALA A 41 7.83 7.27 19.52
N LEU A 42 7.81 6.28 18.64
CA LEU A 42 7.05 5.04 18.83
C LEU A 42 7.57 4.22 20.03
N THR A 43 8.88 4.11 20.19
CA THR A 43 9.47 3.39 21.33
C THR A 43 9.22 4.12 22.65
N CYS A 44 9.26 5.46 22.66
CA CYS A 44 8.88 6.26 23.84
C CYS A 44 7.40 6.04 24.20
N LEU A 45 6.48 6.02 23.22
CA LEU A 45 5.06 5.76 23.47
C LEU A 45 4.82 4.37 24.08
N VAL A 46 5.54 3.35 23.59
CA VAL A 46 5.49 1.99 24.17
C VAL A 46 6.02 2.00 25.60
N ALA A 47 7.16 2.67 25.84
CA ALA A 47 7.77 2.76 27.17
C ALA A 47 6.85 3.48 28.17
N ILE A 48 6.22 4.59 27.76
CA ILE A 48 5.24 5.31 28.58
C ILE A 48 4.04 4.41 28.91
N GLY A 49 3.49 3.72 27.92
CA GLY A 49 2.38 2.78 28.12
C GLY A 49 2.73 1.63 29.06
N GLN A 50 3.97 1.13 29.01
CA GLN A 50 4.45 0.11 29.95
C GLN A 50 4.70 0.67 31.35
N TYR A 51 5.22 1.91 31.43
CA TYR A 51 5.45 2.58 32.71
C TYR A 51 4.14 2.84 33.46
N ILE A 52 3.10 3.36 32.77
CA ILE A 52 1.77 3.58 33.34
C ILE A 52 1.14 2.25 33.79
N LYS A 53 1.35 1.17 33.04
CA LYS A 53 0.88 -0.17 33.43
C LYS A 53 1.51 -0.69 34.74
N ARG A 54 2.71 -0.24 35.08
CA ARG A 54 3.42 -0.66 36.30
C ARG A 54 3.02 0.15 37.55
N GLN A 55 2.28 1.26 37.39
CA GLN A 55 1.78 2.06 38.50
C GLN A 55 0.31 1.68 38.83
N PRO A 56 0.05 0.98 39.93
CA PRO A 56 -1.30 0.53 40.30
C PRO A 56 -2.22 1.66 40.81
N GLU A 57 -1.66 2.84 41.11
CA GLU A 57 -2.40 3.98 41.67
C GLU A 57 -3.00 4.92 40.59
N ALA A 58 -2.71 4.72 39.31
CA ALA A 58 -3.31 5.51 38.26
C ALA A 58 -4.81 5.10 38.12
N ASN A 59 -5.71 6.04 38.38
CA ASN A 59 -7.17 5.91 38.23
C ASN A 59 -7.61 5.72 36.76
N VAL A 60 -6.77 5.08 35.94
CA VAL A 60 -6.99 4.84 34.51
C VAL A 60 -7.38 3.37 34.32
N ASP A 61 -8.47 3.16 33.60
CA ASP A 61 -8.97 1.83 33.29
C ASP A 61 -7.89 0.98 32.60
N GLN A 62 -7.46 -0.06 33.27
CA GLN A 62 -6.39 -1.00 32.82
C GLN A 62 -6.68 -1.59 31.44
N ALA A 63 -7.96 -1.68 31.06
CA ALA A 63 -8.37 -2.15 29.75
C ALA A 63 -8.00 -1.16 28.63
N ILE A 64 -8.13 0.14 28.88
CA ILE A 64 -7.79 1.21 27.94
C ILE A 64 -6.27 1.20 27.68
N ILE A 65 -5.46 1.13 28.73
CA ILE A 65 -4.00 1.11 28.64
C ILE A 65 -3.52 -0.12 27.85
N ARG A 66 -4.11 -1.27 28.13
CA ARG A 66 -3.76 -2.51 27.41
C ARG A 66 -4.09 -2.45 25.93
N ASN A 67 -5.25 -1.89 25.56
CA ASN A 67 -5.66 -1.74 24.18
C ASN A 67 -4.79 -0.71 23.44
N PHE A 68 -4.46 0.40 24.10
CA PHE A 68 -3.53 1.41 23.59
C PHE A 68 -2.15 0.80 23.31
N ASN A 69 -1.60 0.10 24.29
CA ASN A 69 -0.25 -0.50 24.14
C ASN A 69 -0.20 -1.55 23.03
N LYS A 70 -1.26 -2.38 22.87
CA LYS A 70 -1.38 -3.30 21.73
C LYS A 70 -1.36 -2.58 20.40
N ARG A 71 -2.10 -1.47 20.28
CA ARG A 71 -2.15 -0.67 19.04
C ARG A 71 -0.79 -0.06 18.70
N VAL A 72 -0.14 0.59 19.67
CA VAL A 72 1.18 1.22 19.46
C VAL A 72 2.23 0.17 19.11
N THR A 73 2.22 -0.99 19.76
CA THR A 73 3.12 -2.09 19.43
C THR A 73 2.90 -2.60 18.01
N SER A 74 1.64 -2.76 17.57
CA SER A 74 1.33 -3.15 16.20
C SER A 74 1.83 -2.13 15.18
N TRP A 75 1.66 -0.83 15.44
CA TRP A 75 2.18 0.23 14.59
C TRP A 75 3.71 0.21 14.52
N LEU A 76 4.37 -0.03 15.64
CA LEU A 76 5.84 -0.14 15.70
C LEU A 76 6.33 -1.33 14.85
N ILE A 77 5.68 -2.49 14.96
CA ILE A 77 6.04 -3.69 14.17
C ILE A 77 5.89 -3.38 12.67
N ILE A 78 4.76 -2.79 12.25
CA ILE A 78 4.51 -2.43 10.85
C ILE A 78 5.58 -1.45 10.36
N PHE A 79 5.90 -0.43 11.15
CA PHE A 79 6.91 0.56 10.79
C PHE A 79 8.32 -0.03 10.67
N VAL A 80 8.72 -0.91 11.60
CA VAL A 80 10.00 -1.62 11.53
C VAL A 80 10.07 -2.50 10.29
N LEU A 81 9.01 -3.26 10.00
CA LEU A 81 8.94 -4.09 8.78
C LEU A 81 9.08 -3.26 7.50
N LEU A 82 8.44 -2.08 7.46
CA LEU A 82 8.55 -1.16 6.34
C LEU A 82 9.98 -0.64 6.17
N VAL A 83 10.61 -0.20 7.26
CA VAL A 83 12.00 0.28 7.24
C VAL A 83 12.96 -0.81 6.80
N VAL A 84 12.85 -2.00 7.36
CA VAL A 84 13.67 -3.16 6.97
C VAL A 84 13.47 -3.49 5.49
N SER A 85 12.23 -3.46 5.01
CA SER A 85 11.91 -3.71 3.60
C SER A 85 12.60 -2.72 2.66
N VAL A 86 12.65 -1.43 3.04
CA VAL A 86 13.37 -0.39 2.27
C VAL A 86 14.89 -0.59 2.32
N LEU A 87 15.43 -0.98 3.50
CA LEU A 87 16.88 -1.17 3.69
C LEU A 87 17.44 -2.37 2.91
N LEU A 88 16.63 -3.38 2.64
CA LEU A 88 17.06 -4.59 1.90
C LEU A 88 17.32 -4.33 0.42
N ASN A 89 17.06 -3.13 -0.08
CA ASN A 89 17.32 -2.71 -1.46
C ASN A 89 16.83 -3.69 -2.54
N ASN A 90 15.71 -4.36 -2.27
CA ASN A 90 15.10 -5.36 -3.14
C ASN A 90 13.62 -5.04 -3.33
N VAL A 91 13.21 -4.76 -4.57
CA VAL A 91 11.82 -4.37 -4.90
C VAL A 91 10.81 -5.47 -4.60
N VAL A 92 11.22 -6.74 -4.69
CA VAL A 92 10.32 -7.88 -4.51
C VAL A 92 9.82 -7.98 -3.06
N ILE A 93 10.68 -7.67 -2.09
CA ILE A 93 10.33 -7.80 -0.67
C ILE A 93 9.20 -6.87 -0.25
N PRO A 94 9.24 -5.54 -0.54
CA PRO A 94 8.11 -4.66 -0.29
C PRO A 94 6.83 -5.09 -1.01
N VAL A 95 6.93 -5.50 -2.28
CA VAL A 95 5.77 -5.95 -3.06
C VAL A 95 5.08 -7.14 -2.40
N VAL A 96 5.82 -8.16 -2.01
CA VAL A 96 5.28 -9.34 -1.34
C VAL A 96 4.71 -9.00 0.05
N LEU A 97 5.45 -8.20 0.82
CA LEU A 97 5.02 -7.79 2.17
C LEU A 97 3.71 -7.00 2.13
N PHE A 98 3.64 -5.97 1.28
CA PHE A 98 2.41 -5.18 1.12
C PHE A 98 1.27 -6.00 0.50
N GLY A 99 1.58 -6.96 -0.39
CA GLY A 99 0.62 -7.90 -0.93
C GLY A 99 -0.05 -8.75 0.16
N LEU A 100 0.73 -9.30 1.09
CA LEU A 100 0.23 -10.06 2.24
C LEU A 100 -0.58 -9.18 3.20
N VAL A 101 -0.10 -7.98 3.50
CA VAL A 101 -0.82 -7.02 4.35
C VAL A 101 -2.16 -6.64 3.72
N SER A 102 -2.19 -6.35 2.42
CA SER A 102 -3.43 -6.05 1.68
C SER A 102 -4.40 -7.21 1.67
N PHE A 103 -3.89 -8.41 1.43
CA PHE A 103 -4.71 -9.61 1.46
C PHE A 103 -5.37 -9.80 2.83
N TRP A 104 -4.63 -9.61 3.91
CA TRP A 104 -5.15 -9.70 5.26
C TRP A 104 -6.09 -8.56 5.63
N ALA A 105 -5.75 -7.32 5.25
CA ALA A 105 -6.62 -6.17 5.47
C ALA A 105 -7.97 -6.32 4.73
N LEU A 106 -7.94 -6.78 3.48
CA LEU A 106 -9.15 -7.04 2.70
C LEU A 106 -9.99 -8.16 3.30
N ARG A 107 -9.37 -9.26 3.73
CA ARG A 107 -10.05 -10.36 4.41
C ARG A 107 -10.75 -9.86 5.69
N GLU A 108 -10.05 -9.10 6.52
CA GLU A 108 -10.61 -8.53 7.75
C GLU A 108 -11.75 -7.56 7.45
N PHE A 109 -11.58 -6.69 6.46
CA PHE A 109 -12.61 -5.77 6.02
C PHE A 109 -13.90 -6.50 5.60
N ILE A 110 -13.77 -7.59 4.86
CA ILE A 110 -14.91 -8.41 4.42
C ILE A 110 -15.58 -9.13 5.59
N THR A 111 -14.81 -9.61 6.57
CA THR A 111 -15.39 -10.26 7.77
C THR A 111 -16.16 -9.30 8.64
N MET A 112 -15.73 -8.04 8.72
CA MET A 112 -16.46 -6.97 9.44
C MET A 112 -17.68 -6.46 8.69
N THR A 113 -17.76 -6.71 7.39
CA THR A 113 -18.83 -6.19 6.53
C THR A 113 -19.84 -7.31 6.25
N PRO A 114 -21.12 -7.17 6.63
CA PRO A 114 -22.11 -8.21 6.38
C PRO A 114 -22.29 -8.43 4.88
N THR A 115 -21.81 -9.57 4.40
CA THR A 115 -21.93 -10.03 3.01
C THR A 115 -22.96 -11.15 2.92
N ARG A 116 -23.62 -11.27 1.77
CA ARG A 116 -24.58 -12.35 1.50
C ARG A 116 -23.90 -13.54 0.84
N SER A 117 -24.52 -14.72 0.99
CA SER A 117 -24.02 -15.95 0.37
C SER A 117 -23.90 -15.87 -1.16
N GLY A 118 -24.73 -15.04 -1.82
CA GLY A 118 -24.65 -14.79 -3.27
C GLY A 118 -23.38 -14.04 -3.70
N ASP A 119 -22.74 -13.32 -2.79
CA ASP A 119 -21.55 -12.49 -3.09
C ASP A 119 -20.24 -13.26 -2.98
N HIS A 120 -20.25 -14.49 -2.43
CA HIS A 120 -19.02 -15.27 -2.22
C HIS A 120 -18.22 -15.50 -3.49
N ARG A 121 -18.88 -15.71 -4.64
CA ARG A 121 -18.19 -15.86 -5.93
C ARG A 121 -17.51 -14.56 -6.37
N THR A 122 -18.15 -13.42 -6.15
CA THR A 122 -17.57 -12.10 -6.46
C THR A 122 -16.39 -11.82 -5.53
N LEU A 123 -16.53 -12.09 -4.24
CA LEU A 123 -15.47 -11.96 -3.25
C LEU A 123 -14.26 -12.86 -3.55
N PHE A 124 -14.51 -14.08 -4.00
CA PHE A 124 -13.45 -14.99 -4.43
C PHE A 124 -12.58 -14.37 -5.54
N TRP A 125 -13.23 -13.82 -6.60
CA TRP A 125 -12.52 -13.15 -7.68
C TRP A 125 -11.81 -11.88 -7.25
N VAL A 126 -12.38 -11.13 -6.30
CA VAL A 126 -11.77 -9.92 -5.74
C VAL A 126 -10.51 -10.27 -4.94
N ILE A 127 -10.60 -11.25 -4.05
CA ILE A 127 -9.50 -11.64 -3.17
C ILE A 127 -8.39 -12.37 -3.94
N LEU A 128 -8.76 -13.38 -4.75
CA LEU A 128 -7.80 -14.27 -5.40
C LEU A 128 -7.40 -13.83 -6.81
N GLY A 129 -8.23 -13.00 -7.47
CA GLY A 129 -7.97 -12.48 -8.81
C GLY A 129 -7.34 -11.09 -8.76
N PHE A 130 -8.11 -10.08 -8.34
CA PHE A 130 -7.67 -8.69 -8.43
C PHE A 130 -6.55 -8.32 -7.45
N THR A 131 -6.55 -8.90 -6.25
CA THR A 131 -5.51 -8.57 -5.26
C THR A 131 -4.11 -9.03 -5.70
N PRO A 132 -3.87 -10.31 -6.03
CA PRO A 132 -2.54 -10.71 -6.50
C PRO A 132 -2.18 -10.10 -7.85
N LEU A 133 -3.15 -9.93 -8.77
CA LEU A 133 -2.92 -9.28 -10.05
C LEU A 133 -2.34 -7.87 -9.87
N GLN A 134 -2.89 -7.09 -8.95
CA GLN A 134 -2.42 -5.73 -8.66
C GLN A 134 -0.94 -5.72 -8.23
N TYR A 135 -0.54 -6.62 -7.34
CA TYR A 135 0.85 -6.70 -6.87
C TYR A 135 1.81 -7.30 -7.91
N VAL A 136 1.34 -8.21 -8.75
CA VAL A 136 2.13 -8.71 -9.90
C VAL A 136 2.42 -7.58 -10.88
N LEU A 137 1.44 -6.73 -11.18
CA LEU A 137 1.64 -5.56 -12.06
C LEU A 137 2.67 -4.58 -11.49
N VAL A 138 2.65 -4.34 -10.17
CA VAL A 138 3.69 -3.54 -9.50
C VAL A 138 5.06 -4.19 -9.63
N GLY A 139 5.17 -5.49 -9.38
CA GLY A 139 6.42 -6.23 -9.47
C GLY A 139 7.00 -6.30 -10.89
N LEU A 140 6.14 -6.28 -11.91
CA LEU A 140 6.53 -6.26 -13.33
C LEU A 140 6.70 -4.85 -13.89
N ASN A 141 6.50 -3.79 -13.08
CA ASN A 141 6.59 -2.38 -13.48
C ASN A 141 5.60 -1.95 -14.59
N TYR A 142 4.45 -2.64 -14.71
CA TYR A 142 3.38 -2.25 -15.63
C TYR A 142 2.46 -1.18 -15.02
N TYR A 143 2.98 0.04 -14.85
CA TYR A 143 2.28 1.13 -14.16
C TYR A 143 1.01 1.59 -14.85
N GLU A 144 0.94 1.55 -16.17
CA GLU A 144 -0.24 1.93 -16.94
C GLU A 144 -1.45 1.03 -16.59
N LEU A 145 -1.24 -0.29 -16.58
CA LEU A 145 -2.28 -1.24 -16.19
C LEU A 145 -2.55 -1.20 -14.68
N PHE A 146 -1.51 -1.05 -13.87
CA PHE A 146 -1.63 -0.93 -12.42
C PHE A 146 -2.60 0.16 -11.99
N THR A 147 -2.55 1.35 -12.60
CA THR A 147 -3.40 2.49 -12.25
C THR A 147 -4.86 2.29 -12.68
N VAL A 148 -5.13 1.47 -13.67
CA VAL A 148 -6.46 1.31 -14.30
C VAL A 148 -7.20 0.05 -13.85
N VAL A 149 -6.47 -1.01 -13.47
CA VAL A 149 -7.08 -2.34 -13.17
C VAL A 149 -8.13 -2.25 -12.07
N ILE A 150 -7.85 -1.65 -10.93
CA ILE A 150 -8.83 -1.59 -9.85
C ILE A 150 -9.88 -0.50 -10.07
N PRO A 151 -9.52 0.79 -10.34
CA PRO A 151 -10.53 1.83 -10.43
C PRO A 151 -11.46 1.67 -11.64
N VAL A 152 -11.05 1.03 -12.72
CA VAL A 152 -11.88 0.86 -13.91
C VAL A 152 -12.36 -0.58 -14.05
N TYR A 153 -11.46 -1.55 -14.23
CA TYR A 153 -11.87 -2.92 -14.53
C TYR A 153 -12.58 -3.60 -13.36
N ALA A 154 -12.05 -3.49 -12.14
CA ALA A 154 -12.71 -4.08 -10.98
C ALA A 154 -14.02 -3.36 -10.66
N SER A 155 -14.08 -2.03 -10.82
CA SER A 155 -15.29 -1.25 -10.56
C SER A 155 -16.44 -1.54 -11.54
N LEU A 156 -16.13 -1.97 -12.75
CA LEU A 156 -17.13 -2.46 -13.70
C LEU A 156 -17.46 -3.95 -13.47
N PHE A 157 -16.46 -4.76 -13.17
CA PHE A 157 -16.63 -6.20 -12.99
C PHE A 157 -17.48 -6.54 -11.76
N ILE A 158 -17.26 -5.85 -10.61
CA ILE A 158 -17.96 -6.15 -9.36
C ILE A 158 -19.47 -5.95 -9.49
N PRO A 159 -19.99 -4.80 -9.94
CA PRO A 159 -21.42 -4.62 -10.14
C PRO A 159 -22.00 -5.56 -11.19
N ALA A 160 -21.31 -5.74 -12.32
CA ALA A 160 -21.75 -6.68 -13.36
C ALA A 160 -21.90 -8.10 -12.79
N ARG A 161 -20.92 -8.56 -12.02
CA ARG A 161 -20.94 -9.91 -11.44
C ARG A 161 -22.05 -10.08 -10.41
N ILE A 162 -22.33 -9.06 -9.59
CA ILE A 162 -23.43 -9.07 -8.63
C ILE A 162 -24.79 -9.01 -9.36
N ALA A 163 -24.90 -8.27 -10.47
CA ALA A 163 -26.11 -8.18 -11.26
C ALA A 163 -26.52 -9.53 -11.87
N PHE A 164 -25.56 -10.39 -12.23
CA PHE A 164 -25.82 -11.75 -12.69
C PHE A 164 -26.29 -12.70 -11.57
N THR A 165 -26.26 -12.26 -10.32
CA THR A 165 -26.82 -13.02 -9.20
C THR A 165 -28.30 -12.66 -9.08
N SER A 166 -29.18 -13.64 -8.94
CA SER A 166 -30.64 -13.45 -8.87
C SER A 166 -31.15 -12.62 -7.68
N ASP A 167 -30.28 -12.23 -6.75
CA ASP A 167 -30.62 -11.41 -5.57
C ASP A 167 -30.34 -9.91 -5.83
N HIS A 168 -31.41 -9.19 -6.20
CA HIS A 168 -31.31 -7.75 -6.49
C HIS A 168 -31.44 -6.84 -5.26
N LYS A 169 -31.67 -7.43 -4.07
CA LYS A 169 -31.85 -6.64 -2.84
C LYS A 169 -30.54 -5.97 -2.44
N ARG A 170 -30.59 -4.65 -2.23
CA ARG A 170 -29.44 -3.81 -1.83
C ARG A 170 -28.22 -3.93 -2.74
N PHE A 171 -28.46 -4.09 -4.04
CA PHE A 171 -27.43 -4.27 -5.06
C PHE A 171 -26.30 -3.21 -4.95
N LEU A 172 -26.69 -1.93 -4.93
CA LEU A 172 -25.73 -0.81 -4.91
C LEU A 172 -24.90 -0.79 -3.63
N GLU A 173 -25.53 -1.06 -2.50
CA GLU A 173 -24.85 -1.12 -1.20
C GLU A 173 -23.80 -2.24 -1.15
N ARG A 174 -24.13 -3.40 -1.69
CA ARG A 174 -23.24 -4.57 -1.75
C ARG A 174 -22.05 -4.32 -2.68
N ALA A 175 -22.32 -3.81 -3.88
CA ALA A 175 -21.29 -3.45 -4.85
C ALA A 175 -20.33 -2.39 -4.27
N ALA A 176 -20.89 -1.33 -3.67
CA ALA A 176 -20.11 -0.25 -3.08
C ALA A 176 -19.22 -0.73 -1.94
N LYS A 177 -19.70 -1.61 -1.05
CA LYS A 177 -18.91 -2.16 0.05
C LYS A 177 -17.70 -2.94 -0.44
N ILE A 178 -17.90 -3.85 -1.41
CA ILE A 178 -16.81 -4.66 -1.95
C ILE A 178 -15.80 -3.78 -2.68
N GLN A 179 -16.28 -2.85 -3.48
CA GLN A 179 -15.43 -1.92 -4.25
C GLN A 179 -14.62 -1.01 -3.33
N PHE A 180 -15.24 -0.46 -2.28
CA PHE A 180 -14.57 0.40 -1.30
C PHE A 180 -13.47 -0.36 -0.53
N GLY A 181 -13.76 -1.60 -0.14
CA GLY A 181 -12.76 -2.48 0.46
C GLY A 181 -11.57 -2.72 -0.45
N LEU A 182 -11.81 -3.01 -1.73
CA LEU A 182 -10.76 -3.22 -2.72
C LEU A 182 -9.93 -1.95 -2.97
N LEU A 183 -10.58 -0.78 -3.06
CA LEU A 183 -9.90 0.50 -3.24
C LEU A 183 -9.01 0.86 -2.06
N ILE A 184 -9.47 0.69 -0.83
CA ILE A 184 -8.69 1.06 0.35
C ILE A 184 -7.64 0.00 0.68
N CYS A 185 -8.05 -1.27 0.79
CA CYS A 185 -7.17 -2.32 1.28
C CYS A 185 -6.18 -2.83 0.24
N VAL A 186 -6.44 -2.66 -1.06
CA VAL A 186 -5.54 -3.14 -2.11
C VAL A 186 -4.95 -2.00 -2.92
N TYR A 187 -5.79 -1.18 -3.56
CA TYR A 187 -5.31 -0.13 -4.46
C TYR A 187 -4.47 0.92 -3.72
N ALA A 188 -4.97 1.51 -2.64
CA ALA A 188 -4.24 2.51 -1.87
C ALA A 188 -2.92 1.95 -1.28
N LEU A 189 -2.95 0.74 -0.72
CA LEU A 189 -1.76 0.10 -0.16
C LEU A 189 -0.73 -0.28 -1.23
N SER A 190 -1.16 -0.66 -2.44
CA SER A 190 -0.27 -1.04 -3.53
C SER A 190 0.54 0.13 -4.11
N HIS A 191 0.13 1.38 -3.86
CA HIS A 191 0.92 2.55 -4.25
C HIS A 191 2.23 2.67 -3.48
N THR A 192 2.29 2.18 -2.24
CA THR A 192 3.53 2.23 -1.45
C THR A 192 4.69 1.46 -2.10
N PRO A 193 4.56 0.17 -2.42
CA PRO A 193 5.61 -0.54 -3.15
C PRO A 193 5.79 -0.04 -4.59
N ALA A 194 4.74 0.49 -5.24
CA ALA A 194 4.86 1.08 -6.57
C ALA A 194 5.76 2.32 -6.57
N LEU A 195 5.59 3.22 -5.59
CA LEU A 195 6.47 4.37 -5.42
C LEU A 195 7.90 3.96 -5.07
N LEU A 196 8.07 2.93 -4.23
CA LEU A 196 9.40 2.41 -3.92
C LEU A 196 10.10 1.85 -5.15
N SER A 197 9.40 1.10 -6.01
CA SER A 197 9.99 0.56 -7.23
C SER A 197 10.38 1.65 -8.23
N LEU A 198 9.64 2.76 -8.30
CA LEU A 198 9.99 3.94 -9.10
C LEU A 198 11.26 4.64 -8.62
N ILE A 199 11.52 4.63 -7.31
CA ILE A 199 12.70 5.26 -6.72
C ILE A 199 13.96 4.39 -6.95
N HIS A 200 13.79 3.07 -7.08
CA HIS A 200 14.89 2.13 -7.30
C HIS A 200 15.30 1.96 -8.79
N ILE A 201 14.51 2.52 -9.73
CA ILE A 201 14.86 2.57 -11.16
C ILE A 201 15.66 3.83 -11.45
#